data_b4fe927724786aa666ba79ccbe94a22d
#
_entry.id   b4fe927724786aa666ba79ccbe94a22d
#
_cell.length_a   1.000
_cell.length_b   1.000
_cell.length_c   1.000
_cell.angle_alpha   90.00
_cell.angle_beta   90.00
_cell.angle_gamma   90.00
#
_symmetry.space_group_name_H-M   'P 1'
#
loop_
_entity.id
_entity.type
_entity.pdbx_description
1 polymer ?
#
loop_
_entity_poly.entity_id
_entity_poly.type
_entity_poly.pdbx_seq_one_letter_code
_entity_poly.pdbx_strand_id
1 'polypeptide(L)'
;MGNVILVCGLNGAGKSTMAKALAERINCRFIDIENIYFSRQDNPDYPYEKSRPYEEVVSLLTNIVNGENDFVLASVTGRFGDEFISHLTCVISIEVPKDIRLKRVYDRSYIIFGEKSCKGGDYYEQVKSFHDFCASRDENLVNDWLSTICCPIIKVDGTLPICDNVNLIAKML
;
A
#
# COMPACT_ATOMS: atom_id res chain seq x y z
N MET A 1 -24.44 0.96 -4.18
CA MET A 1 -23.15 1.69 -4.10
C MET A 1 -22.06 0.64 -4.01
N GLY A 2 -21.01 0.79 -4.79
CA GLY A 2 -19.87 -0.13 -4.75
C GLY A 2 -19.00 0.07 -3.52
N ASN A 3 -18.12 -0.88 -3.25
CA ASN A 3 -17.18 -0.84 -2.13
C ASN A 3 -15.81 -0.36 -2.61
N VAL A 4 -15.47 0.90 -2.38
CA VAL A 4 -14.13 1.44 -2.59
C VAL A 4 -13.40 1.45 -1.25
N ILE A 5 -12.59 0.43 -1.02
CA ILE A 5 -11.90 0.21 0.26
C ILE A 5 -10.43 0.53 0.10
N LEU A 6 -9.89 1.38 0.97
CA LEU A 6 -8.46 1.65 1.03
C LEU A 6 -7.83 0.90 2.21
N VAL A 7 -6.80 0.10 1.95
CA VAL A 7 -5.92 -0.47 2.97
C VAL A 7 -4.65 0.37 3.06
N CYS A 8 -4.48 1.09 4.16
CA CYS A 8 -3.37 2.02 4.38
C CYS A 8 -2.44 1.58 5.52
N GLY A 9 -1.28 2.21 5.59
CA GLY A 9 -0.24 1.94 6.59
C GLY A 9 1.15 2.25 6.04
N LEU A 10 2.14 2.39 6.90
CA LEU A 10 3.51 2.69 6.49
C LEU A 10 4.17 1.50 5.75
N ASN A 11 5.32 1.75 5.13
CA ASN A 11 6.09 0.71 4.43
C ASN A 11 6.40 -0.46 5.37
N GLY A 12 6.20 -1.69 4.90
CA GLY A 12 6.38 -2.91 5.71
C GLY A 12 5.18 -3.31 6.57
N ALA A 13 4.07 -2.53 6.60
CA ALA A 13 2.88 -2.88 7.37
C ALA A 13 2.09 -4.10 6.83
N GLY A 14 2.32 -4.51 5.57
CA GLY A 14 1.61 -5.65 4.98
C GLY A 14 0.37 -5.29 4.17
N LYS A 15 0.23 -4.03 3.75
CA LYS A 15 -0.93 -3.50 3.01
C LYS A 15 -1.35 -4.34 1.81
N SER A 16 -0.41 -4.60 0.89
CA SER A 16 -0.71 -5.32 -0.36
C SER A 16 -1.18 -6.75 -0.08
N THR A 17 -0.59 -7.42 0.91
CA THR A 17 -0.99 -8.77 1.32
C THR A 17 -2.39 -8.78 1.93
N MET A 18 -2.66 -7.82 2.83
CA MET A 18 -3.96 -7.66 3.47
C MET A 18 -5.04 -7.30 2.45
N ALA A 19 -4.77 -6.30 1.60
CA ALA A 19 -5.72 -5.84 0.59
C ALA A 19 -6.06 -6.94 -0.42
N LYS A 20 -5.07 -7.72 -0.86
CA LYS A 20 -5.29 -8.87 -1.75
C LYS A 20 -6.18 -9.92 -1.09
N ALA A 21 -5.85 -10.33 0.14
CA ALA A 21 -6.63 -11.33 0.87
C ALA A 21 -8.07 -10.85 1.19
N LEU A 22 -8.24 -9.55 1.51
CA LEU A 22 -9.55 -8.97 1.71
C LEU A 22 -10.36 -8.94 0.41
N ALA A 23 -9.76 -8.49 -0.70
CA ALA A 23 -10.41 -8.45 -2.02
C ALA A 23 -10.90 -9.85 -2.44
N GLU A 24 -10.06 -10.88 -2.27
CA GLU A 24 -10.45 -12.29 -2.50
C GLU A 24 -11.62 -12.69 -1.58
N ARG A 25 -11.60 -12.31 -0.31
CA ARG A 25 -12.64 -12.66 0.68
C ARG A 25 -14.01 -12.05 0.38
N ILE A 26 -14.02 -10.80 -0.13
CA ILE A 26 -15.27 -10.09 -0.45
C ILE A 26 -15.59 -10.10 -1.96
N ASN A 27 -14.84 -10.87 -2.74
CA ASN A 27 -15.01 -11.07 -4.18
C ASN A 27 -15.03 -9.76 -4.99
N CYS A 28 -14.01 -8.90 -4.78
CA CYS A 28 -13.81 -7.68 -5.55
C CYS A 28 -12.38 -7.59 -6.09
N ARG A 29 -12.12 -6.57 -6.92
CA ARG A 29 -10.80 -6.35 -7.52
C ARG A 29 -9.79 -5.87 -6.48
N PHE A 30 -8.56 -6.39 -6.55
CA PHE A 30 -7.41 -5.86 -5.84
C PHE A 30 -6.58 -4.93 -6.73
N ILE A 31 -6.19 -3.78 -6.19
CA ILE A 31 -5.32 -2.80 -6.83
C ILE A 31 -4.16 -2.49 -5.88
N ASP A 32 -2.93 -2.60 -6.37
CA ASP A 32 -1.75 -2.12 -5.65
C ASP A 32 -1.29 -0.81 -6.27
N ILE A 33 -1.18 0.25 -5.46
CA ILE A 33 -0.74 1.56 -5.93
C ILE A 33 0.67 1.51 -6.54
N GLU A 34 1.53 0.61 -6.10
CA GLU A 34 2.87 0.42 -6.67
C GLU A 34 2.79 0.05 -8.16
N ASN A 35 1.77 -0.73 -8.58
CA ASN A 35 1.56 -1.08 -10.00
C ASN A 35 1.04 0.11 -10.84
N ILE A 36 0.46 1.12 -10.19
CA ILE A 36 0.05 2.36 -10.86
C ILE A 36 1.24 3.32 -10.95
N TYR A 37 2.05 3.44 -9.87
CA TYR A 37 3.23 4.29 -9.87
C TYR A 37 4.34 3.78 -10.81
N PHE A 38 4.57 2.47 -10.84
CA PHE A 38 5.70 1.87 -11.55
C PHE A 38 5.22 0.99 -12.71
N SER A 39 5.71 1.29 -13.92
CA SER A 39 5.52 0.41 -15.06
C SER A 39 6.57 -0.71 -15.00
N ARG A 40 6.12 -1.94 -14.80
CA ARG A 40 7.02 -3.12 -14.80
C ARG A 40 7.62 -3.42 -16.19
N GLN A 41 7.19 -2.69 -17.21
CA GLN A 41 7.62 -2.92 -18.59
C GLN A 41 8.95 -2.23 -18.91
N ASP A 42 9.32 -1.18 -18.15
CA ASP A 42 10.49 -0.35 -18.48
C ASP A 42 11.82 -1.03 -18.07
N ASN A 43 11.86 -1.72 -16.94
CA ASN A 43 13.00 -2.50 -16.48
C ASN A 43 12.54 -3.72 -15.66
N PRO A 44 12.48 -4.93 -16.26
CA PRO A 44 12.07 -6.15 -15.55
C PRO A 44 12.96 -6.51 -14.36
N ASP A 45 14.26 -6.17 -14.42
CA ASP A 45 15.24 -6.47 -13.36
C ASP A 45 15.14 -5.52 -12.17
N TYR A 46 14.71 -4.26 -12.41
CA TYR A 46 14.46 -3.28 -11.36
C TYR A 46 13.19 -2.48 -11.64
N PRO A 47 12.01 -3.03 -11.30
CA PRO A 47 10.70 -2.45 -11.66
C PRO A 47 10.38 -1.11 -11.00
N TYR A 48 11.21 -0.63 -10.07
CA TYR A 48 11.03 0.63 -9.33
C TYR A 48 11.91 1.78 -9.86
N GLU A 49 12.53 1.62 -11.02
CA GLU A 49 13.48 2.60 -11.55
C GLU A 49 12.79 3.92 -11.93
N LYS A 50 11.63 3.84 -12.54
CA LYS A 50 10.90 5.01 -13.05
C LYS A 50 9.46 5.03 -12.55
N SER A 51 9.14 6.02 -11.72
CA SER A 51 7.76 6.26 -11.29
C SER A 51 7.04 7.21 -12.24
N ARG A 52 5.73 7.02 -12.41
CA ARG A 52 4.87 8.01 -13.04
C ARG A 52 4.81 9.29 -12.21
N PRO A 53 4.62 10.47 -12.85
CA PRO A 53 4.29 11.69 -12.15
C PRO A 53 3.01 11.53 -11.30
N TYR A 54 2.96 12.24 -10.18
CA TYR A 54 1.82 12.16 -9.26
C TYR A 54 0.47 12.48 -9.93
N GLU A 55 0.44 13.49 -10.79
CA GLU A 55 -0.77 13.93 -11.51
C GLU A 55 -1.30 12.84 -12.45
N GLU A 56 -0.41 12.07 -13.07
CA GLU A 56 -0.79 10.92 -13.90
C GLU A 56 -1.40 9.81 -13.04
N VAL A 57 -0.81 9.53 -11.89
CA VAL A 57 -1.35 8.54 -10.93
C VAL A 57 -2.72 8.94 -10.44
N VAL A 58 -2.93 10.21 -10.09
CA VAL A 58 -4.25 10.75 -9.69
C VAL A 58 -5.26 10.58 -10.82
N SER A 59 -4.90 10.96 -12.05
CA SER A 59 -5.79 10.81 -13.23
C SER A 59 -6.18 9.34 -13.46
N LEU A 60 -5.24 8.42 -13.38
CA LEU A 60 -5.52 6.98 -13.52
C LEU A 60 -6.46 6.46 -12.43
N LEU A 61 -6.24 6.86 -11.16
CA LEU A 61 -7.12 6.48 -10.05
C LEU A 61 -8.52 7.08 -10.19
N THR A 62 -8.63 8.34 -10.60
CA THR A 62 -9.92 8.99 -10.90
C THR A 62 -10.68 8.23 -11.96
N ASN A 63 -10.02 7.81 -13.04
CA ASN A 63 -10.66 7.01 -14.08
C ASN A 63 -11.14 5.64 -13.54
N ILE A 64 -10.36 5.03 -12.66
CA ILE A 64 -10.75 3.76 -12.03
C ILE A 64 -12.00 3.94 -11.17
N VAL A 65 -12.03 4.93 -10.26
CA VAL A 65 -13.19 5.13 -9.36
C VAL A 65 -14.46 5.54 -10.10
N ASN A 66 -14.33 6.20 -11.26
CA ASN A 66 -15.46 6.56 -12.11
C ASN A 66 -15.97 5.39 -12.96
N GLY A 67 -15.12 4.39 -13.23
CA GLY A 67 -15.48 3.22 -14.05
C GLY A 67 -15.78 1.96 -13.24
N GLU A 68 -15.21 1.81 -12.07
CA GLU A 68 -15.30 0.62 -11.22
C GLU A 68 -15.66 1.02 -9.78
N ASN A 69 -16.67 0.35 -9.21
CA ASN A 69 -17.18 0.69 -7.88
C ASN A 69 -16.86 -0.35 -6.80
N ASP A 70 -16.18 -1.45 -7.15
CA ASP A 70 -15.88 -2.54 -6.21
C ASP A 70 -14.41 -2.94 -6.28
N PHE A 71 -13.58 -2.34 -5.44
CA PHE A 71 -12.18 -2.72 -5.33
C PHE A 71 -11.57 -2.41 -3.96
N VAL A 72 -10.47 -3.10 -3.64
CA VAL A 72 -9.61 -2.81 -2.51
C VAL A 72 -8.27 -2.28 -3.03
N LEU A 73 -7.93 -1.05 -2.66
CA LEU A 73 -6.66 -0.40 -2.99
C LEU A 73 -5.68 -0.51 -1.82
N ALA A 74 -4.44 -0.94 -2.08
CA ALA A 74 -3.33 -0.84 -1.14
C ALA A 74 -2.50 0.41 -1.42
N SER A 75 -2.38 1.31 -0.43
CA SER A 75 -1.53 2.51 -0.52
C SER A 75 -1.03 2.92 0.87
N VAL A 76 -0.04 3.81 0.95
CA VAL A 76 0.41 4.36 2.24
C VAL A 76 -0.66 5.26 2.85
N THR A 77 -1.23 6.14 2.04
CA THR A 77 -2.38 7.01 2.36
C THR A 77 -3.28 7.10 1.13
N GLY A 78 -4.44 7.73 1.25
CA GLY A 78 -5.34 8.01 0.12
C GLY A 78 -5.25 9.44 -0.39
N ARG A 79 -4.11 10.11 -0.30
CA ARG A 79 -3.91 11.49 -0.79
C ARG A 79 -3.84 11.51 -2.32
N PHE A 80 -4.97 11.26 -2.98
CA PHE A 80 -5.10 11.25 -4.45
C PHE A 80 -6.19 12.21 -4.94
N GLY A 81 -6.42 13.29 -4.19
CA GLY A 81 -7.43 14.31 -4.49
C GLY A 81 -8.80 14.02 -3.88
N ASP A 82 -9.62 15.07 -3.82
CA ASP A 82 -10.93 15.02 -3.15
C ASP A 82 -11.91 14.09 -3.87
N GLU A 83 -11.79 13.97 -5.19
CA GLU A 83 -12.64 13.08 -5.99
C GLU A 83 -12.43 11.62 -5.58
N PHE A 84 -11.17 11.15 -5.49
CA PHE A 84 -10.87 9.81 -5.00
C PHE A 84 -11.38 9.61 -3.56
N ILE A 85 -11.12 10.58 -2.68
CA ILE A 85 -11.53 10.51 -1.26
C ILE A 85 -13.05 10.40 -1.14
N SER A 86 -13.82 11.11 -1.97
CA SER A 86 -15.28 11.09 -1.94
C SER A 86 -15.91 9.74 -2.28
N HIS A 87 -15.18 8.87 -2.99
CA HIS A 87 -15.61 7.52 -3.33
C HIS A 87 -15.27 6.48 -2.24
N LEU A 88 -14.41 6.82 -1.28
CA LEU A 88 -14.04 5.88 -0.22
C LEU A 88 -15.24 5.51 0.65
N THR A 89 -15.54 4.21 0.72
CA THR A 89 -16.59 3.67 1.58
C THR A 89 -16.06 3.21 2.92
N CYS A 90 -14.79 2.80 2.99
CA CYS A 90 -14.10 2.39 4.21
C CYS A 90 -12.58 2.51 4.06
N VAL A 91 -11.90 2.85 5.15
CA VAL A 91 -10.43 2.81 5.23
C VAL A 91 -10.01 1.80 6.28
N ILE A 92 -9.07 0.92 5.93
CA ILE A 92 -8.45 -0.05 6.84
C ILE A 92 -7.03 0.42 7.13
N SER A 93 -6.75 0.75 8.39
CA SER A 93 -5.44 1.19 8.84
C SER A 93 -4.69 0.05 9.51
N ILE A 94 -3.56 -0.36 8.92
CA ILE A 94 -2.71 -1.41 9.49
C ILE A 94 -1.64 -0.76 10.35
N GLU A 95 -1.66 -1.06 11.65
CA GLU A 95 -0.68 -0.60 12.62
C GLU A 95 0.35 -1.71 12.89
N VAL A 96 1.64 -1.39 12.77
CA VAL A 96 2.76 -2.32 13.03
C VAL A 96 3.93 -1.52 13.60
N PRO A 97 4.59 -1.98 14.66
CA PRO A 97 5.79 -1.35 15.21
C PRO A 97 6.88 -1.12 14.16
N LYS A 98 7.61 -0.01 14.29
CA LYS A 98 8.62 0.44 13.31
C LYS A 98 9.70 -0.60 13.03
N ASP A 99 10.23 -1.20 14.06
CA ASP A 99 11.28 -2.23 13.98
C ASP A 99 10.82 -3.45 13.17
N ILE A 100 9.59 -3.93 13.40
CA ILE A 100 8.98 -5.04 12.66
C ILE A 100 8.77 -4.65 11.18
N ARG A 101 8.27 -3.43 10.92
CA ARG A 101 8.06 -2.94 9.55
C ARG A 101 9.37 -2.86 8.78
N LEU A 102 10.41 -2.26 9.38
CA LEU A 102 11.71 -2.11 8.74
C LEU A 102 12.35 -3.48 8.47
N LYS A 103 12.28 -4.40 9.44
CA LYS A 103 12.74 -5.77 9.20
C LYS A 103 12.05 -6.40 7.99
N ARG A 104 10.72 -6.28 7.88
CA ARG A 104 9.95 -6.80 6.73
C ARG A 104 10.37 -6.15 5.40
N VAL A 105 10.69 -4.85 5.41
CA VAL A 105 11.20 -4.15 4.21
C VAL A 105 12.55 -4.70 3.80
N TYR A 106 13.48 -4.91 4.73
CA TYR A 106 14.80 -5.48 4.45
C TYR A 106 14.70 -6.90 3.93
N ASP A 107 13.95 -7.77 4.61
CA ASP A 107 13.74 -9.17 4.23
C ASP A 107 13.14 -9.24 2.80
N ARG A 108 12.15 -8.40 2.47
CA ARG A 108 11.53 -8.34 1.15
C ARG A 108 12.52 -7.91 0.07
N SER A 109 13.37 -6.92 0.34
CA SER A 109 14.40 -6.50 -0.61
C SER A 109 15.38 -7.62 -0.93
N TYR A 110 15.79 -8.38 0.07
CA TYR A 110 16.67 -9.54 -0.13
C TYR A 110 15.96 -10.67 -0.90
N ILE A 111 14.69 -10.93 -0.62
CA ILE A 111 13.90 -11.93 -1.36
C ILE A 111 13.78 -11.58 -2.85
N ILE A 112 13.62 -10.27 -3.18
CA ILE A 112 13.44 -9.81 -4.55
C ILE A 112 14.76 -9.76 -5.31
N PHE A 113 15.82 -9.22 -4.70
CA PHE A 113 17.06 -8.88 -5.38
C PHE A 113 18.25 -9.79 -5.02
N GLY A 114 18.14 -10.61 -3.96
CA GLY A 114 19.20 -11.49 -3.47
C GLY A 114 20.49 -10.70 -3.19
N GLU A 115 21.62 -11.29 -3.57
CA GLU A 115 22.95 -10.71 -3.38
C GLU A 115 23.15 -9.36 -4.09
N LYS A 116 22.35 -9.04 -5.12
CA LYS A 116 22.39 -7.73 -5.80
C LYS A 116 21.98 -6.58 -4.86
N SER A 117 21.23 -6.86 -3.79
CA SER A 117 20.85 -5.89 -2.74
C SER A 117 21.92 -5.71 -1.66
N CYS A 118 22.93 -6.58 -1.59
CA CYS A 118 24.01 -6.53 -0.60
C CYS A 118 25.11 -5.56 -1.01
N LYS A 119 25.94 -5.14 -0.03
CA LYS A 119 27.07 -4.24 -0.26
C LYS A 119 27.97 -4.74 -1.39
N GLY A 120 28.12 -3.91 -2.43
CA GLY A 120 28.85 -4.25 -3.65
C GLY A 120 28.01 -4.90 -4.75
N GLY A 121 26.74 -5.16 -4.53
CA GLY A 121 25.80 -5.63 -5.56
C GLY A 121 25.23 -4.48 -6.41
N ASP A 122 24.70 -4.83 -7.59
CA ASP A 122 24.24 -3.88 -8.62
C ASP A 122 23.15 -2.92 -8.15
N TYR A 123 22.30 -3.36 -7.19
CA TYR A 123 21.16 -2.58 -6.69
C TYR A 123 21.35 -2.10 -5.25
N TYR A 124 22.56 -2.22 -4.69
CA TYR A 124 22.80 -1.88 -3.29
C TYR A 124 22.43 -0.44 -2.94
N GLU A 125 22.85 0.53 -3.77
CA GLU A 125 22.61 1.95 -3.49
C GLU A 125 21.12 2.30 -3.58
N GLN A 126 20.40 1.74 -4.56
CA GLN A 126 18.95 1.94 -4.72
C GLN A 126 18.17 1.33 -3.55
N VAL A 127 18.50 0.10 -3.19
CA VAL A 127 17.87 -0.61 -2.07
C VAL A 127 18.16 0.09 -0.75
N LYS A 128 19.43 0.52 -0.52
CA LYS A 128 19.82 1.28 0.65
C LYS A 128 19.06 2.60 0.74
N SER A 129 18.98 3.36 -0.35
CA SER A 129 18.23 4.61 -0.41
C SER A 129 16.75 4.40 -0.07
N PHE A 130 16.13 3.33 -0.56
CA PHE A 130 14.76 2.97 -0.21
C PHE A 130 14.60 2.59 1.28
N HIS A 131 15.56 1.86 1.86
CA HIS A 131 15.56 1.53 3.29
C HIS A 131 15.69 2.79 4.15
N ASP A 132 16.60 3.70 3.80
CA ASP A 132 16.79 4.98 4.50
C ASP A 132 15.52 5.84 4.41
N PHE A 133 14.87 5.89 3.24
CA PHE A 133 13.58 6.54 3.07
C PHE A 133 12.50 5.94 3.98
N CYS A 134 12.38 4.61 4.05
CA CYS A 134 11.40 3.95 4.92
C CYS A 134 11.68 4.24 6.41
N ALA A 135 12.95 4.27 6.81
CA ALA A 135 13.37 4.50 8.19
C ALA A 135 13.17 5.95 8.64
N SER A 136 13.34 6.93 7.74
CA SER A 136 13.18 8.36 7.99
C SER A 136 11.73 8.85 7.91
N ARG A 137 10.81 8.00 7.43
CA ARG A 137 9.42 8.39 7.22
C ARG A 137 8.73 8.74 8.54
N ASP A 138 7.96 9.81 8.53
CA ASP A 138 7.18 10.25 9.68
C ASP A 138 6.20 9.17 10.12
N GLU A 139 6.28 8.73 11.37
CA GLU A 139 5.40 7.71 11.96
C GLU A 139 3.95 8.20 12.06
N ASN A 140 3.71 9.51 12.12
CA ASN A 140 2.37 10.10 12.19
C ASN A 140 1.71 10.29 10.82
N LEU A 141 2.45 10.12 9.71
CA LEU A 141 1.97 10.40 8.35
C LEU A 141 0.59 9.81 8.04
N VAL A 142 0.35 8.57 8.46
CA VAL A 142 -0.92 7.87 8.23
C VAL A 142 -2.01 8.43 9.15
N ASN A 143 -1.71 8.59 10.46
CA ASN A 143 -2.67 9.09 11.42
C ASN A 143 -3.09 10.54 11.13
N ASP A 144 -2.16 11.40 10.70
CA ASP A 144 -2.45 12.77 10.30
C ASP A 144 -3.38 12.81 9.09
N TRP A 145 -3.17 11.91 8.12
CA TRP A 145 -4.08 11.79 6.99
C TRP A 145 -5.45 11.23 7.41
N LEU A 146 -5.50 10.20 8.25
CA LEU A 146 -6.74 9.60 8.75
C LEU A 146 -7.61 10.61 9.49
N SER A 147 -7.02 11.60 10.16
CA SER A 147 -7.77 12.67 10.85
C SER A 147 -8.58 13.56 9.91
N THR A 148 -8.28 13.52 8.60
CA THR A 148 -8.99 14.30 7.56
C THR A 148 -10.09 13.49 6.85
N ILE A 149 -10.27 12.20 7.18
CA ILE A 149 -11.19 11.29 6.50
C ILE A 149 -12.51 11.20 7.25
N CYS A 150 -13.62 11.25 6.50
CA CYS A 150 -14.97 11.20 7.07
C CYS A 150 -15.64 9.81 6.95
N CYS A 151 -15.13 8.89 6.11
CA CYS A 151 -15.67 7.54 6.03
C CYS A 151 -15.23 6.67 7.21
N PRO A 152 -15.90 5.53 7.47
CA PRO A 152 -15.53 4.58 8.52
C PRO A 152 -14.05 4.14 8.41
N ILE A 153 -13.37 4.09 9.55
CA ILE A 153 -11.97 3.64 9.66
C ILE A 153 -11.92 2.42 10.58
N ILE A 154 -11.38 1.31 10.06
CA ILE A 154 -11.11 0.09 10.82
C ILE A 154 -9.60 -0.01 11.05
N LYS A 155 -9.18 0.00 12.33
CA LYS A 155 -7.78 -0.19 12.71
C LYS A 155 -7.52 -1.64 13.03
N VAL A 156 -6.42 -2.18 12.50
CA VAL A 156 -6.02 -3.57 12.72
C VAL A 156 -4.54 -3.68 13.10
N ASP A 157 -4.23 -4.64 13.95
CA ASP A 157 -2.86 -5.00 14.31
C ASP A 157 -2.25 -5.89 13.20
N GLY A 158 -1.34 -5.33 12.41
CA GLY A 158 -0.66 -6.05 11.33
C GLY A 158 0.42 -7.02 11.81
N THR A 159 0.59 -7.24 13.12
CA THR A 159 1.43 -8.31 13.68
C THR A 159 0.66 -9.63 13.81
N LEU A 160 -0.67 -9.56 13.82
CA LEU A 160 -1.53 -10.73 13.89
C LEU A 160 -1.64 -11.46 12.53
N PRO A 161 -2.08 -12.74 12.52
CA PRO A 161 -2.31 -13.48 11.29
C PRO A 161 -3.26 -12.74 10.35
N ILE A 162 -2.94 -12.73 9.06
CA ILE A 162 -3.74 -12.03 8.03
C ILE A 162 -5.17 -12.56 7.99
N CYS A 163 -5.37 -13.88 8.10
CA CYS A 163 -6.69 -14.50 8.09
C CYS A 163 -7.59 -13.97 9.20
N ASP A 164 -7.05 -13.73 10.40
CA ASP A 164 -7.82 -13.24 11.55
C ASP A 164 -8.27 -11.80 11.31
N ASN A 165 -7.35 -10.94 10.83
CA ASN A 165 -7.67 -9.57 10.47
C ASN A 165 -8.69 -9.50 9.31
N VAL A 166 -8.51 -10.29 8.25
CA VAL A 166 -9.46 -10.33 7.12
C VAL A 166 -10.84 -10.78 7.56
N ASN A 167 -10.93 -11.80 8.43
CA ASN A 167 -12.22 -12.26 8.98
C ASN A 167 -12.87 -11.21 9.88
N LEU A 168 -12.09 -10.47 10.67
CA LEU A 168 -12.59 -9.36 11.47
C LEU A 168 -13.15 -8.24 10.58
N ILE A 169 -12.36 -7.80 9.60
CA ILE A 169 -12.74 -6.72 8.67
C ILE A 169 -14.01 -7.09 7.90
N ALA A 170 -14.04 -8.30 7.33
CA ALA A 170 -15.19 -8.77 6.53
C ALA A 170 -16.51 -8.88 7.30
N LYS A 171 -16.47 -8.91 8.65
CA LYS A 171 -17.68 -8.87 9.50
C LYS A 171 -18.14 -7.43 9.80
N MET A 172 -17.26 -6.45 9.60
CA MET A 172 -17.51 -5.04 9.89
C MET A 172 -17.93 -4.26 8.63
N LEU A 173 -17.63 -4.78 7.45
CA LEU A 173 -18.08 -4.25 6.15
C LEU A 173 -19.53 -4.66 5.86
#